data_210a3120bb233f5a93c3fecd75f03433
#
_entry.id   210a3120bb233f5a93c3fecd75f03433
#
_cell.length_a   1.000
_cell.length_b   1.000
_cell.length_c   1.000
_cell.angle_alpha   90.00
_cell.angle_beta   90.00
_cell.angle_gamma   90.00
#
_symmetry.space_group_name_H-M   'P 1'
#
loop_
_entity.id
_entity.type
_entity.pdbx_description
1 polymer ?
#
loop_
_entity_poly.entity_id
_entity_poly.type
_entity_poly.pdbx_seq_one_letter_code
_entity_poly.pdbx_strand_id
1 'polypeptide(L)'
;MKRLIYTMTLCAIALVVFACAPESNGLERKFYTCDFEGEAWDALVDSSVNGDNLLNGTIAPSWHDEASDLAGEVSQPFPGYWEGVALSNHCSKNCEVNGSPTDQLYAYVEGAYSGKNFIVCNAFMNSPYIRFKSKRSYIKSLRVALTTYSYNATMNGNHLTPPLASNESIWVEAAGYTTNEQGEEQLEATTTFYLYKNGEPAFDGWARWYLTSLPMVDKVVFTIKWDGVGEYNPYPAYFAIDDIEVVRSEKIEK
;
A
#
# COMPACT_ATOMS: atom_id res chain seq x y z
N MET A 1 32.82 -61.90 7.32
CA MET A 1 32.61 -61.02 8.50
C MET A 1 33.07 -59.60 8.23
N LYS A 2 32.44 -58.87 7.35
CA LYS A 2 32.71 -57.43 7.06
C LYS A 2 31.48 -56.75 6.47
N ARG A 3 30.30 -56.95 7.07
CA ARG A 3 29.04 -56.27 6.60
C ARG A 3 28.10 -55.87 7.73
N LEU A 4 28.58 -55.62 8.93
CA LEU A 4 27.73 -55.32 10.08
C LEU A 4 28.14 -54.07 10.87
N ILE A 5 28.93 -53.14 10.30
CA ILE A 5 29.40 -51.95 11.00
C ILE A 5 28.87 -50.63 10.39
N TYR A 6 28.14 -50.65 9.26
CA TYR A 6 27.67 -49.43 8.60
C TYR A 6 26.23 -49.01 8.90
N THR A 7 25.50 -49.72 9.76
CA THR A 7 24.07 -49.44 10.01
C THR A 7 23.79 -48.77 11.34
N MET A 8 24.79 -48.44 12.15
CA MET A 8 24.58 -47.78 13.45
C MET A 8 25.04 -46.32 13.54
N THR A 9 25.57 -45.76 12.47
CA THR A 9 26.08 -44.36 12.49
C THR A 9 25.11 -43.34 11.84
N LEU A 10 23.97 -43.80 11.29
CA LEU A 10 23.00 -42.89 10.61
C LEU A 10 21.79 -42.52 11.46
N CYS A 11 21.64 -43.05 12.67
CA CYS A 11 20.49 -42.68 13.56
C CYS A 11 20.85 -41.66 14.64
N ALA A 12 22.10 -41.19 14.73
CA ALA A 12 22.50 -40.24 15.79
C ALA A 12 22.57 -38.78 15.37
N ILE A 13 22.26 -38.43 14.10
CA ILE A 13 22.30 -37.02 13.61
C ILE A 13 20.92 -36.39 13.52
N ALA A 14 19.84 -37.13 13.74
CA ALA A 14 18.46 -36.61 13.61
C ALA A 14 17.86 -36.06 14.91
N LEU A 15 18.62 -35.98 16.01
CA LEU A 15 18.08 -35.62 17.34
C LEU A 15 18.65 -34.33 17.96
N VAL A 16 19.38 -33.49 17.22
CA VAL A 16 20.01 -32.27 17.78
C VAL A 16 19.42 -30.96 17.18
N VAL A 17 18.37 -31.02 16.38
CA VAL A 17 17.79 -29.80 15.78
C VAL A 17 16.53 -29.29 16.51
N PHE A 18 16.11 -29.89 17.62
CA PHE A 18 14.91 -29.47 18.36
C PHE A 18 15.16 -28.78 19.72
N ALA A 19 16.37 -28.31 20.01
CA ALA A 19 16.70 -27.75 21.31
C ALA A 19 17.13 -26.26 21.26
N CYS A 20 16.60 -25.46 20.34
CA CYS A 20 16.63 -24.01 20.42
C CYS A 20 15.36 -23.43 19.82
N ALA A 21 14.18 -23.80 20.36
CA ALA A 21 13.06 -22.89 20.30
C ALA A 21 13.43 -21.72 21.24
N PRO A 22 13.57 -20.47 20.74
CA PRO A 22 13.75 -19.34 21.64
C PRO A 22 12.56 -19.37 22.60
N GLU A 23 12.84 -19.26 23.91
CA GLU A 23 11.80 -19.10 24.93
C GLU A 23 10.84 -18.03 24.39
N SER A 24 9.59 -18.41 24.13
CA SER A 24 8.60 -17.45 23.69
C SER A 24 8.44 -16.48 24.85
N ASN A 25 8.76 -15.21 24.63
CA ASN A 25 8.60 -14.14 25.63
C ASN A 25 7.10 -13.92 26.00
N GLY A 26 6.26 -14.95 25.83
CA GLY A 26 4.82 -14.87 26.00
C GLY A 26 4.15 -14.02 24.90
N LEU A 27 4.83 -13.81 23.77
CA LEU A 27 4.33 -13.12 22.60
C LEU A 27 4.19 -14.10 21.44
N GLU A 28 3.09 -14.01 20.71
CA GLU A 28 2.89 -14.67 19.42
C GLU A 28 2.80 -13.64 18.30
N ARG A 29 3.14 -14.04 17.07
CA ARG A 29 2.94 -13.22 15.88
C ARG A 29 1.59 -13.55 15.29
N LYS A 30 0.72 -12.54 15.19
CA LYS A 30 -0.55 -12.63 14.50
C LYS A 30 -0.51 -11.87 13.18
N PHE A 31 -1.20 -12.41 12.20
CA PHE A 31 -1.29 -11.85 10.86
C PHE A 31 -2.71 -11.35 10.65
N TYR A 32 -2.82 -10.14 10.12
CA TYR A 32 -4.06 -9.48 9.79
C TYR A 32 -3.99 -8.98 8.36
N THR A 33 -5.11 -8.95 7.67
CA THR A 33 -5.24 -8.33 6.35
C THR A 33 -6.31 -7.26 6.44
N CYS A 34 -5.95 -6.02 6.11
CA CYS A 34 -6.92 -4.96 5.85
C CYS A 34 -7.30 -5.07 4.38
N ASP A 35 -8.48 -5.66 4.12
CA ASP A 35 -9.00 -5.95 2.77
C ASP A 35 -10.12 -4.99 2.35
N PHE A 36 -10.48 -4.05 3.22
CA PHE A 36 -11.49 -3.01 2.98
C PHE A 36 -12.92 -3.54 2.70
N GLU A 37 -13.25 -4.74 3.18
CA GLU A 37 -14.51 -5.42 2.87
C GLU A 37 -15.56 -5.33 3.99
N GLY A 38 -16.84 -5.35 3.57
CA GLY A 38 -18.01 -5.37 4.44
C GLY A 38 -18.80 -4.06 4.44
N GLU A 39 -20.00 -4.11 5.04
CA GLU A 39 -20.96 -2.99 5.00
C GLU A 39 -20.42 -1.66 5.52
N ALA A 40 -19.55 -1.69 6.53
CA ALA A 40 -18.95 -0.47 7.07
C ALA A 40 -18.01 0.21 6.06
N TRP A 41 -17.30 -0.58 5.27
CA TRP A 41 -16.43 -0.09 4.20
C TRP A 41 -17.22 0.38 3.00
N ASP A 42 -18.26 -0.35 2.60
CA ASP A 42 -19.16 0.03 1.50
C ASP A 42 -19.78 1.41 1.71
N ALA A 43 -20.09 1.76 2.96
CA ALA A 43 -20.63 3.07 3.30
C ALA A 43 -19.61 4.23 3.16
N LEU A 44 -18.32 3.93 3.07
CA LEU A 44 -17.25 4.93 2.89
C LEU A 44 -16.85 5.09 1.41
N VAL A 45 -17.30 4.21 0.52
CA VAL A 45 -17.02 4.31 -0.91
C VAL A 45 -17.80 5.49 -1.51
N ASP A 46 -17.09 6.38 -2.20
CA ASP A 46 -17.74 7.44 -2.96
C ASP A 46 -18.29 6.88 -4.26
N SER A 47 -19.61 7.00 -4.47
CA SER A 47 -20.27 6.60 -5.71
C SER A 47 -19.91 7.50 -6.90
N SER A 48 -19.40 8.70 -6.63
CA SER A 48 -18.87 9.63 -7.63
C SER A 48 -17.42 9.27 -7.96
N VAL A 49 -17.14 9.08 -9.21
CA VAL A 49 -15.79 8.73 -9.73
C VAL A 49 -14.75 9.83 -9.52
N ASN A 50 -15.20 11.04 -9.26
CA ASN A 50 -14.38 12.22 -8.99
C ASN A 50 -14.15 12.46 -7.49
N GLY A 51 -14.86 11.75 -6.61
CA GLY A 51 -14.81 12.00 -5.17
C GLY A 51 -15.71 13.16 -4.71
N ASP A 52 -16.80 13.47 -5.42
CA ASP A 52 -17.66 14.62 -5.13
C ASP A 52 -18.30 14.55 -3.73
N ASN A 53 -18.64 13.34 -3.27
CA ASN A 53 -19.22 13.14 -1.94
C ASN A 53 -18.17 13.31 -0.83
N LEU A 54 -16.92 12.91 -1.07
CA LEU A 54 -15.79 13.21 -0.18
C LEU A 54 -15.58 14.72 -0.08
N LEU A 55 -15.58 15.39 -1.22
CA LEU A 55 -15.37 16.84 -1.32
C LEU A 55 -16.48 17.65 -0.65
N ASN A 56 -17.72 17.15 -0.69
CA ASN A 56 -18.87 17.78 -0.06
C ASN A 56 -19.04 17.41 1.42
N GLY A 57 -18.17 16.59 1.98
CA GLY A 57 -18.25 16.13 3.37
C GLY A 57 -19.43 15.19 3.65
N THR A 58 -19.99 14.56 2.61
CA THR A 58 -21.11 13.60 2.73
C THR A 58 -20.63 12.26 3.26
N ILE A 59 -19.38 11.90 2.94
CA ILE A 59 -18.72 10.66 3.41
C ILE A 59 -17.65 11.03 4.44
N ALA A 60 -17.49 10.20 5.47
CA ALA A 60 -16.46 10.39 6.48
C ALA A 60 -15.05 10.37 5.84
N PRO A 61 -14.21 11.38 6.12
CA PRO A 61 -12.90 11.49 5.47
C PRO A 61 -11.85 10.52 6.02
N SER A 62 -12.17 9.72 7.03
CA SER A 62 -11.24 8.80 7.68
C SER A 62 -11.83 7.41 7.84
N TRP A 63 -10.97 6.40 7.83
CA TRP A 63 -11.32 5.01 8.07
C TRP A 63 -10.37 4.36 9.10
N HIS A 64 -10.82 3.29 9.73
CA HIS A 64 -10.05 2.49 10.68
C HIS A 64 -10.46 1.02 10.60
N ASP A 65 -9.49 0.14 10.38
CA ASP A 65 -9.65 -1.30 10.51
C ASP A 65 -9.23 -1.75 11.91
N GLU A 66 -10.20 -2.14 12.73
CA GLU A 66 -9.96 -2.55 14.11
C GLU A 66 -9.08 -3.80 14.20
N ALA A 67 -9.18 -4.72 13.24
CA ALA A 67 -8.44 -5.99 13.26
C ALA A 67 -6.94 -5.76 13.05
N SER A 68 -6.56 -5.01 12.02
CA SER A 68 -5.16 -4.68 11.72
C SER A 68 -4.65 -3.45 12.47
N ASP A 69 -5.54 -2.66 13.09
CA ASP A 69 -5.29 -1.36 13.73
C ASP A 69 -4.88 -0.24 12.73
N LEU A 70 -4.98 -0.51 11.43
CA LEU A 70 -4.66 0.48 10.38
C LEU A 70 -5.75 1.53 10.24
N ALA A 71 -5.33 2.75 9.99
CA ALA A 71 -6.20 3.87 9.69
C ALA A 71 -5.63 4.74 8.58
N GLY A 72 -6.51 5.39 7.84
CA GLY A 72 -6.17 6.36 6.83
C GLY A 72 -7.13 7.54 6.83
N GLU A 73 -6.72 8.61 6.19
CA GLU A 73 -7.47 9.86 6.15
C GLU A 73 -7.52 10.41 4.73
N VAL A 74 -8.62 11.09 4.44
CA VAL A 74 -8.77 11.98 3.29
C VAL A 74 -8.82 13.41 3.82
N SER A 75 -8.08 14.32 3.22
CA SER A 75 -8.15 15.73 3.50
C SER A 75 -8.61 16.53 2.28
N GLN A 76 -9.15 17.71 2.53
CA GLN A 76 -9.58 18.65 1.52
C GLN A 76 -8.78 19.95 1.69
N PRO A 77 -7.59 20.07 1.07
CA PRO A 77 -6.73 21.24 1.26
C PRO A 77 -7.35 22.52 0.74
N PHE A 78 -8.24 22.45 -0.27
CA PHE A 78 -9.04 23.54 -0.79
C PHE A 78 -10.30 23.01 -1.50
N PRO A 79 -11.35 23.84 -1.70
CA PRO A 79 -12.59 23.42 -2.32
C PRO A 79 -12.39 22.77 -3.70
N GLY A 80 -13.02 21.62 -3.93
CA GLY A 80 -12.96 20.90 -5.18
C GLY A 80 -11.72 20.02 -5.35
N TYR A 81 -10.93 19.81 -4.27
CA TYR A 81 -9.74 18.99 -4.30
C TYR A 81 -9.64 18.10 -3.05
N TRP A 82 -9.21 16.87 -3.23
CA TRP A 82 -8.97 15.94 -2.14
C TRP A 82 -7.57 15.31 -2.24
N GLU A 83 -7.04 14.85 -1.12
CA GLU A 83 -5.79 14.12 -1.01
C GLU A 83 -5.87 13.11 0.13
N GLY A 84 -4.92 12.19 0.19
CA GLY A 84 -4.91 11.15 1.20
C GLY A 84 -5.23 9.78 0.62
N VAL A 85 -6.04 8.98 1.35
CA VAL A 85 -6.33 7.56 1.06
C VAL A 85 -7.84 7.31 1.08
N ALA A 86 -8.48 7.44 -0.08
CA ALA A 86 -9.92 7.32 -0.25
C ALA A 86 -10.35 5.90 -0.62
N LEU A 87 -11.49 5.43 -0.07
CA LEU A 87 -12.11 4.18 -0.46
C LEU A 87 -12.66 4.27 -1.89
N SER A 88 -12.51 3.20 -2.65
CA SER A 88 -13.06 3.05 -3.98
C SER A 88 -13.42 1.59 -4.29
N ASN A 89 -14.29 1.41 -5.27
CA ASN A 89 -14.57 0.13 -5.94
C ASN A 89 -14.69 0.30 -7.46
N HIS A 90 -14.22 1.42 -7.98
CA HIS A 90 -14.27 1.75 -9.39
C HIS A 90 -13.07 1.13 -10.14
N CYS A 91 -13.33 0.26 -11.09
CA CYS A 91 -12.31 -0.41 -11.90
C CYS A 91 -12.58 -0.21 -13.38
N SER A 92 -11.56 0.10 -14.16
CA SER A 92 -11.64 0.16 -15.62
C SER A 92 -10.26 0.21 -16.26
N LYS A 93 -10.05 -0.59 -17.30
CA LYS A 93 -8.90 -0.46 -18.22
C LYS A 93 -9.23 0.40 -19.46
N ASN A 94 -10.46 0.93 -19.55
CA ASN A 94 -10.89 1.74 -20.68
C ASN A 94 -10.51 3.21 -20.48
N CYS A 95 -9.33 3.59 -20.97
CA CYS A 95 -8.81 4.95 -20.88
C CYS A 95 -9.58 5.97 -21.73
N GLU A 96 -10.32 5.54 -22.76
CA GLU A 96 -11.14 6.44 -23.58
C GLU A 96 -12.36 6.95 -22.81
N VAL A 97 -12.86 6.13 -21.88
CA VAL A 97 -14.06 6.44 -21.09
C VAL A 97 -13.70 6.94 -19.70
N ASN A 98 -12.69 6.33 -19.04
CA ASN A 98 -12.37 6.57 -17.64
C ASN A 98 -10.93 7.08 -17.41
N GLY A 99 -10.32 7.71 -18.38
CA GLY A 99 -8.91 8.16 -18.32
C GLY A 99 -8.72 9.66 -18.15
N SER A 100 -9.72 10.39 -17.63
CA SER A 100 -9.65 11.84 -17.43
C SER A 100 -9.34 12.22 -15.96
N PRO A 101 -8.95 13.48 -15.68
CA PRO A 101 -8.78 13.98 -14.33
C PRO A 101 -10.03 13.85 -13.43
N THR A 102 -11.22 13.70 -14.05
CA THR A 102 -12.47 13.50 -13.32
C THR A 102 -12.72 12.06 -12.87
N ASP A 103 -11.90 11.10 -13.34
CA ASP A 103 -12.04 9.68 -13.04
C ASP A 103 -10.98 9.21 -12.02
N GLN A 104 -10.73 10.03 -11.00
CA GLN A 104 -9.60 9.87 -10.08
C GLN A 104 -9.66 8.59 -9.22
N LEU A 105 -10.86 8.04 -8.99
CA LEU A 105 -11.06 6.86 -8.14
C LEU A 105 -11.00 5.53 -8.89
N TYR A 106 -10.82 5.52 -10.22
CA TYR A 106 -10.72 4.29 -10.99
C TYR A 106 -9.32 3.67 -10.90
N ALA A 107 -9.24 2.39 -10.50
CA ALA A 107 -8.04 1.58 -10.67
C ALA A 107 -7.99 0.98 -12.09
N TYR A 108 -6.79 0.89 -12.68
CA TYR A 108 -6.53 0.31 -14.01
C TYR A 108 -6.46 -1.21 -13.95
N VAL A 109 -7.57 -1.82 -13.54
CA VAL A 109 -7.75 -3.27 -13.35
C VAL A 109 -9.18 -3.68 -13.70
N GLU A 110 -9.44 -4.98 -13.79
CA GLU A 110 -10.78 -5.51 -14.04
C GLU A 110 -11.63 -5.61 -12.75
N GLY A 111 -11.01 -5.60 -11.58
CA GLY A 111 -11.65 -5.68 -10.26
C GLY A 111 -10.65 -5.47 -9.13
N ALA A 112 -11.14 -5.36 -7.88
CA ALA A 112 -10.30 -5.35 -6.69
C ALA A 112 -9.41 -6.61 -6.63
N TYR A 113 -8.32 -6.57 -5.87
CA TYR A 113 -7.48 -7.76 -5.68
C TYR A 113 -8.23 -8.84 -4.90
N SER A 114 -8.89 -8.45 -3.82
CA SER A 114 -9.86 -9.27 -3.09
C SER A 114 -11.19 -8.54 -2.97
N GLY A 115 -12.30 -9.27 -2.83
CA GLY A 115 -13.63 -8.68 -2.67
C GLY A 115 -14.00 -7.67 -3.75
N LYS A 116 -14.30 -6.42 -3.35
CA LYS A 116 -14.73 -5.36 -4.27
C LYS A 116 -14.14 -3.98 -3.97
N ASN A 117 -13.64 -3.76 -2.76
CA ASN A 117 -13.18 -2.46 -2.30
C ASN A 117 -11.65 -2.40 -2.24
N PHE A 118 -11.10 -1.21 -2.35
CA PHE A 118 -9.69 -0.89 -2.21
C PHE A 118 -9.55 0.59 -1.85
N ILE A 119 -8.34 1.07 -1.62
CA ILE A 119 -8.08 2.49 -1.47
C ILE A 119 -7.32 3.05 -2.66
N VAL A 120 -7.63 4.30 -3.01
CA VAL A 120 -6.85 5.13 -3.94
C VAL A 120 -6.07 6.15 -3.13
N CYS A 121 -4.77 6.18 -3.36
CA CYS A 121 -3.85 7.16 -2.81
C CYS A 121 -3.73 8.35 -3.76
N ASN A 122 -3.93 9.57 -3.25
CA ASN A 122 -3.64 10.82 -3.95
C ASN A 122 -2.50 11.54 -3.23
N ALA A 123 -1.34 11.64 -3.89
CA ALA A 123 -0.08 12.16 -3.36
C ALA A 123 0.34 13.49 -4.02
N PHE A 124 -0.60 14.31 -4.49
CA PHE A 124 -0.30 15.48 -5.29
C PHE A 124 0.35 16.62 -4.48
N MET A 125 -0.27 17.09 -3.40
CA MET A 125 0.26 18.20 -2.59
C MET A 125 0.89 17.72 -1.29
N ASN A 126 0.19 16.81 -0.60
CA ASN A 126 0.71 16.17 0.60
C ASN A 126 0.79 14.68 0.37
N SER A 127 1.81 14.08 0.94
CA SER A 127 2.01 12.64 0.86
C SER A 127 0.94 11.91 1.68
N PRO A 128 0.12 11.03 1.05
CA PRO A 128 -0.84 10.21 1.77
C PRO A 128 -0.13 9.26 2.73
N TYR A 129 -0.82 8.89 3.79
CA TYR A 129 -0.27 7.97 4.77
C TYR A 129 -1.33 7.01 5.32
N ILE A 130 -0.83 5.88 5.80
CA ILE A 130 -1.55 4.96 6.67
C ILE A 130 -0.85 4.90 8.01
N ARG A 131 -1.60 4.75 9.11
CA ARG A 131 -1.03 4.71 10.46
C ARG A 131 -1.66 3.64 11.32
N PHE A 132 -0.94 3.19 12.32
CA PHE A 132 -1.49 2.40 13.41
C PHE A 132 -2.06 3.31 14.49
N LYS A 133 -3.27 3.04 14.95
CA LYS A 133 -3.96 3.87 15.96
C LYS A 133 -3.42 3.64 17.37
N SER A 134 -3.11 2.40 17.70
CA SER A 134 -2.83 2.01 19.09
C SER A 134 -1.40 1.52 19.29
N LYS A 135 -0.82 0.79 18.35
CA LYS A 135 0.45 0.10 18.55
C LYS A 135 1.25 -0.06 17.27
N ARG A 136 2.53 0.34 17.32
CA ARG A 136 3.49 0.05 16.25
C ARG A 136 3.40 -1.38 15.78
N SER A 137 3.42 -1.55 14.47
CA SER A 137 3.32 -2.87 13.86
C SER A 137 4.15 -2.92 12.58
N TYR A 138 4.32 -4.13 12.04
CA TYR A 138 4.93 -4.34 10.72
C TYR A 138 3.87 -4.36 9.65
N ILE A 139 4.12 -3.68 8.55
CA ILE A 139 3.44 -3.96 7.30
C ILE A 139 4.33 -4.91 6.50
N LYS A 140 3.84 -6.12 6.29
CA LYS A 140 4.59 -7.16 5.58
C LYS A 140 4.56 -6.93 4.08
N SER A 141 3.36 -6.70 3.54
CA SER A 141 3.14 -6.45 2.13
C SER A 141 1.79 -5.77 1.90
N LEU A 142 1.62 -5.23 0.70
CA LEU A 142 0.35 -4.75 0.18
C LEU A 142 0.26 -5.02 -1.33
N ARG A 143 -0.95 -4.88 -1.89
CA ARG A 143 -1.15 -4.93 -3.34
C ARG A 143 -1.18 -3.51 -3.88
N VAL A 144 -0.56 -3.31 -5.05
CA VAL A 144 -0.52 -2.01 -5.74
C VAL A 144 -1.08 -2.18 -7.14
N ALA A 145 -1.93 -1.25 -7.57
CA ALA A 145 -2.35 -1.11 -8.96
C ALA A 145 -2.18 0.34 -9.43
N LEU A 146 -2.06 0.50 -10.73
CA LEU A 146 -2.12 1.82 -11.36
C LEU A 146 -3.57 2.32 -11.31
N THR A 147 -3.77 3.64 -11.31
CA THR A 147 -5.10 4.21 -11.56
C THR A 147 -5.29 4.46 -13.07
N THR A 148 -6.54 4.40 -13.55
CA THR A 148 -6.85 4.57 -14.98
C THR A 148 -6.43 5.95 -15.46
N TYR A 149 -6.68 6.98 -14.64
CA TYR A 149 -6.24 8.34 -14.96
C TYR A 149 -4.71 8.46 -15.03
N SER A 150 -3.98 7.94 -14.03
CA SER A 150 -2.51 8.04 -14.07
C SER A 150 -1.91 7.21 -15.19
N TYR A 151 -2.47 6.03 -15.48
CA TYR A 151 -2.04 5.24 -16.64
C TYR A 151 -2.23 6.00 -17.96
N ASN A 152 -3.45 6.51 -18.20
CA ASN A 152 -3.75 7.23 -19.44
C ASN A 152 -2.88 8.47 -19.62
N ALA A 153 -2.78 9.33 -18.61
CA ALA A 153 -1.99 10.54 -18.67
C ALA A 153 -0.49 10.26 -18.82
N THR A 154 0.03 9.25 -18.15
CA THR A 154 1.45 8.89 -18.19
C THR A 154 1.85 8.26 -19.53
N MET A 155 1.01 7.36 -20.07
CA MET A 155 1.35 6.66 -21.31
C MET A 155 0.99 7.42 -22.57
N ASN A 156 -0.15 8.10 -22.58
CA ASN A 156 -0.66 8.78 -23.80
C ASN A 156 -0.43 10.30 -23.77
N GLY A 157 -0.18 10.84 -22.58
CA GLY A 157 -0.14 12.29 -22.38
C GLY A 157 -1.52 12.95 -22.44
N ASN A 158 -1.59 14.20 -22.00
CA ASN A 158 -2.75 15.06 -22.13
C ASN A 158 -2.32 16.54 -22.16
N HIS A 159 -3.26 17.49 -22.03
CA HIS A 159 -2.93 18.92 -22.05
C HIS A 159 -2.11 19.40 -20.82
N LEU A 160 -2.01 18.59 -19.76
CA LEU A 160 -1.24 18.90 -18.54
C LEU A 160 0.04 18.08 -18.42
N THR A 161 0.07 16.89 -19.02
CA THR A 161 1.09 15.87 -18.78
C THR A 161 1.64 15.38 -20.12
N PRO A 162 2.95 15.44 -20.39
CA PRO A 162 3.54 14.79 -21.58
C PRO A 162 3.51 13.26 -21.42
N PRO A 163 3.57 12.46 -22.49
CA PRO A 163 3.84 11.03 -22.39
C PRO A 163 5.18 10.78 -21.70
N LEU A 164 5.27 9.72 -20.89
CA LEU A 164 6.51 9.33 -20.21
C LEU A 164 7.59 8.97 -21.22
N ALA A 165 8.77 9.57 -21.07
CA ALA A 165 9.89 9.28 -21.96
C ALA A 165 10.47 7.87 -21.68
N SER A 166 11.00 7.23 -22.73
CA SER A 166 11.50 5.84 -22.67
C SER A 166 12.69 5.62 -21.72
N ASN A 167 13.30 6.66 -21.22
CA ASN A 167 14.39 6.63 -20.24
C ASN A 167 13.97 7.12 -18.85
N GLU A 168 12.70 7.44 -18.65
CA GLU A 168 12.17 7.92 -17.37
C GLU A 168 11.41 6.83 -16.63
N SER A 169 11.40 6.96 -15.30
CA SER A 169 10.73 6.04 -14.38
C SER A 169 9.98 6.81 -13.32
N ILE A 170 8.87 6.23 -12.84
CA ILE A 170 8.06 6.75 -11.73
C ILE A 170 7.93 5.64 -10.69
N TRP A 171 8.15 5.97 -9.42
CA TRP A 171 8.01 5.02 -8.32
C TRP A 171 7.33 5.65 -7.12
N VAL A 172 6.77 4.81 -6.26
CA VAL A 172 6.33 5.18 -4.92
C VAL A 172 7.45 4.88 -3.95
N GLU A 173 7.79 5.84 -3.10
CA GLU A 173 8.60 5.65 -1.92
C GLU A 173 7.69 5.53 -0.71
N ALA A 174 7.80 4.44 0.06
CA ALA A 174 7.17 4.28 1.36
C ALA A 174 8.20 4.56 2.45
N ALA A 175 7.92 5.56 3.27
CA ALA A 175 8.76 5.99 4.38
C ALA A 175 8.09 5.64 5.71
N GLY A 176 8.74 4.79 6.51
CA GLY A 176 8.26 4.35 7.81
C GLY A 176 8.71 5.29 8.92
N TYR A 177 7.78 5.74 9.73
CA TYR A 177 8.04 6.67 10.85
C TYR A 177 7.63 6.06 12.19
N THR A 178 8.40 6.40 13.23
CA THR A 178 8.02 6.21 14.63
C THR A 178 7.85 7.57 15.29
N THR A 179 7.04 7.62 16.35
CA THR A 179 6.85 8.82 17.16
C THR A 179 7.53 8.60 18.50
N ASN A 180 8.42 9.53 18.91
CA ASN A 180 9.08 9.47 20.22
C ASN A 180 8.15 9.94 21.34
N GLU A 181 8.62 9.88 22.59
CA GLU A 181 7.85 10.30 23.78
C GLU A 181 7.51 11.80 23.77
N GLN A 182 8.24 12.62 23.01
CA GLN A 182 8.01 14.05 22.84
C GLN A 182 6.98 14.36 21.75
N GLY A 183 6.49 13.32 21.03
CA GLY A 183 5.56 13.46 19.91
C GLY A 183 6.22 13.82 18.58
N GLU A 184 7.55 13.72 18.48
CA GLU A 184 8.29 14.01 17.26
C GLU A 184 8.38 12.74 16.39
N GLU A 185 8.13 12.90 15.09
CA GLU A 185 8.25 11.82 14.10
C GLU A 185 9.72 11.63 13.69
N GLN A 186 10.16 10.37 13.70
CA GLN A 186 11.48 9.94 13.28
C GLN A 186 11.37 8.99 12.10
N LEU A 187 12.06 9.29 11.00
CA LEU A 187 12.17 8.41 9.86
C LEU A 187 13.07 7.22 10.21
N GLU A 188 12.54 6.02 10.09
CA GLU A 188 13.26 4.78 10.40
C GLU A 188 13.90 4.15 9.15
N ALA A 189 13.14 4.04 8.08
CA ALA A 189 13.59 3.45 6.82
C ALA A 189 12.67 3.83 5.66
N THR A 190 13.15 3.62 4.43
CA THR A 190 12.37 3.76 3.21
C THR A 190 12.46 2.50 2.35
N THR A 191 11.44 2.29 1.51
CA THR A 191 11.44 1.27 0.45
C THR A 191 10.73 1.83 -0.77
N THR A 192 11.02 1.29 -1.96
CA THR A 192 10.50 1.81 -3.21
C THR A 192 9.78 0.74 -4.03
N PHE A 193 8.81 1.17 -4.83
CA PHE A 193 8.07 0.33 -5.76
C PHE A 193 7.84 1.09 -7.07
N TYR A 194 8.34 0.55 -8.17
CA TYR A 194 8.18 1.18 -9.47
C TYR A 194 6.76 1.01 -9.99
N LEU A 195 6.12 2.14 -10.32
CA LEU A 195 4.86 2.18 -11.07
C LEU A 195 5.14 2.08 -12.56
N TYR A 196 6.16 2.83 -13.02
CA TYR A 196 6.65 2.82 -14.39
C TYR A 196 8.18 2.74 -14.37
N LYS A 197 8.74 2.04 -15.34
CA LYS A 197 10.19 1.88 -15.46
C LYS A 197 10.61 1.94 -16.93
N ASN A 198 11.54 2.85 -17.22
CA ASN A 198 12.06 3.05 -18.59
C ASN A 198 10.92 3.30 -19.60
N GLY A 199 9.98 4.18 -19.26
CA GLY A 199 8.88 4.58 -20.16
C GLY A 199 7.69 3.63 -20.22
N GLU A 200 7.71 2.51 -19.49
CA GLU A 200 6.67 1.47 -19.55
C GLU A 200 6.09 1.17 -18.16
N PRO A 201 4.84 0.70 -18.07
CA PRO A 201 4.30 0.18 -16.82
C PRO A 201 5.19 -0.94 -16.25
N ALA A 202 5.54 -0.88 -14.97
CA ALA A 202 6.41 -1.88 -14.35
C ALA A 202 5.72 -3.23 -14.10
N PHE A 203 4.38 -3.27 -14.17
CA PHE A 203 3.54 -4.45 -13.95
C PHE A 203 2.16 -4.25 -14.62
N ASP A 204 1.39 -5.33 -14.74
CA ASP A 204 -0.02 -5.31 -15.15
C ASP A 204 -0.90 -5.84 -14.01
N GLY A 205 -2.08 -5.23 -13.83
CA GLY A 205 -3.02 -5.59 -12.78
C GLY A 205 -2.52 -5.25 -11.37
N TRP A 206 -2.80 -6.12 -10.40
CA TRP A 206 -2.36 -5.99 -9.02
C TRP A 206 -1.00 -6.65 -8.81
N ALA A 207 0.00 -5.89 -8.37
CA ALA A 207 1.31 -6.38 -8.00
C ALA A 207 1.52 -6.36 -6.49
N ARG A 208 2.33 -7.29 -5.96
CA ARG A 208 2.66 -7.31 -4.53
C ARG A 208 3.91 -6.49 -4.25
N TRP A 209 3.79 -5.57 -3.32
CA TRP A 209 4.91 -4.83 -2.75
C TRP A 209 5.21 -5.34 -1.34
N TYR A 210 6.43 -5.82 -1.12
CA TYR A 210 6.91 -6.22 0.21
C TYR A 210 7.55 -5.03 0.92
N LEU A 211 7.07 -4.71 2.12
CA LEU A 211 7.58 -3.63 2.97
C LEU A 211 8.47 -4.17 4.12
N THR A 212 8.98 -5.37 3.98
CA THR A 212 9.75 -6.06 5.04
C THR A 212 11.07 -5.40 5.40
N SER A 213 11.56 -4.45 4.60
CA SER A 213 12.70 -3.59 4.92
C SER A 213 12.36 -2.47 5.91
N LEU A 214 11.06 -2.15 6.09
CA LEU A 214 10.63 -1.22 7.13
C LEU A 214 10.58 -1.97 8.48
N PRO A 215 11.06 -1.37 9.59
CA PRO A 215 10.88 -1.93 10.92
C PRO A 215 9.42 -1.79 11.38
N MET A 216 9.14 -2.06 12.65
CA MET A 216 7.86 -1.70 13.26
C MET A 216 7.72 -0.17 13.30
N VAL A 217 6.61 0.34 12.76
CA VAL A 217 6.36 1.79 12.59
C VAL A 217 5.02 2.19 13.19
N ASP A 218 4.86 3.48 13.45
CA ASP A 218 3.57 4.08 13.79
C ASP A 218 2.82 4.51 12.52
N LYS A 219 3.58 4.89 11.47
CA LYS A 219 3.03 5.47 10.25
C LYS A 219 3.89 5.12 9.04
N VAL A 220 3.26 4.89 7.89
CA VAL A 220 3.92 4.80 6.58
C VAL A 220 3.38 5.91 5.69
N VAL A 221 4.27 6.74 5.19
CA VAL A 221 3.98 7.85 4.28
C VAL A 221 4.39 7.44 2.87
N PHE A 222 3.54 7.71 1.88
CA PHE A 222 3.79 7.40 0.48
C PHE A 222 4.08 8.67 -0.30
N THR A 223 5.16 8.68 -1.07
CA THR A 223 5.54 9.80 -1.94
C THR A 223 5.81 9.29 -3.34
N ILE A 224 5.23 9.92 -4.35
CA ILE A 224 5.53 9.60 -5.74
C ILE A 224 6.75 10.37 -6.18
N LYS A 225 7.72 9.65 -6.75
CA LYS A 225 9.00 10.14 -7.25
C LYS A 225 9.11 9.88 -8.75
N TRP A 226 9.93 10.67 -9.41
CA TRP A 226 10.22 10.61 -10.84
C TRP A 226 11.70 10.98 -11.07
N ASP A 227 12.35 10.38 -12.05
CA ASP A 227 13.77 10.59 -12.35
C ASP A 227 14.03 11.41 -13.64
N GLY A 228 12.99 11.99 -14.23
CA GLY A 228 13.14 12.86 -15.38
C GLY A 228 13.71 14.25 -15.05
N VAL A 229 13.85 15.07 -16.07
CA VAL A 229 14.43 16.41 -15.97
C VAL A 229 13.35 17.46 -15.77
N GLY A 230 13.37 18.16 -14.64
CA GLY A 230 12.42 19.24 -14.34
C GLY A 230 12.39 19.57 -12.85
N GLU A 231 11.76 20.69 -12.52
CA GLU A 231 11.59 21.12 -11.14
C GLU A 231 10.46 20.35 -10.45
N TYR A 232 9.44 19.95 -11.22
CA TYR A 232 8.24 19.29 -10.74
C TYR A 232 7.94 18.03 -11.54
N ASN A 233 7.46 16.99 -10.84
CA ASN A 233 6.90 15.81 -11.49
C ASN A 233 5.61 16.19 -12.23
N PRO A 234 5.55 16.07 -13.57
CA PRO A 234 4.37 16.45 -14.33
C PRO A 234 3.28 15.36 -14.36
N TYR A 235 3.56 14.19 -13.79
CA TYR A 235 2.67 13.03 -13.87
C TYR A 235 1.68 12.97 -12.72
N PRO A 236 0.45 12.43 -12.94
CA PRO A 236 -0.55 12.29 -11.89
C PRO A 236 -0.03 11.42 -10.71
N ALA A 237 -0.21 11.92 -9.50
CA ALA A 237 0.31 11.30 -8.29
C ALA A 237 -0.70 10.33 -7.65
N TYR A 238 -1.24 9.39 -8.43
CA TYR A 238 -2.27 8.43 -7.98
C TYR A 238 -1.81 6.99 -8.14
N PHE A 239 -2.16 6.14 -7.18
CA PHE A 239 -2.05 4.69 -7.25
C PHE A 239 -3.08 4.04 -6.31
N ALA A 240 -3.43 2.78 -6.56
CA ALA A 240 -4.37 2.04 -5.73
C ALA A 240 -3.62 1.05 -4.82
N ILE A 241 -4.18 0.80 -3.64
CA ILE A 241 -3.70 -0.21 -2.67
C ILE A 241 -4.85 -1.10 -2.26
N ASP A 242 -4.57 -2.41 -2.13
CA ASP A 242 -5.46 -3.42 -1.59
C ASP A 242 -4.68 -4.42 -0.71
N ASP A 243 -5.37 -5.23 0.07
CA ASP A 243 -4.81 -6.32 0.87
C ASP A 243 -3.52 -5.94 1.64
N ILE A 244 -3.64 -5.06 2.62
CA ILE A 244 -2.51 -4.68 3.46
C ILE A 244 -2.27 -5.76 4.53
N GLU A 245 -1.20 -6.54 4.38
CA GLU A 245 -0.81 -7.58 5.34
C GLU A 245 -0.02 -6.98 6.50
N VAL A 246 -0.57 -7.07 7.70
CA VAL A 246 0.02 -6.56 8.95
C VAL A 246 0.47 -7.73 9.83
N VAL A 247 1.61 -7.58 10.49
CA VAL A 247 2.11 -8.54 11.49
C VAL A 247 2.24 -7.83 12.83
N ARG A 248 1.54 -8.33 13.83
CA ARG A 248 1.54 -7.82 15.21
C ARG A 248 2.09 -8.85 16.18
N SER A 249 2.79 -8.39 17.20
CA SER A 249 3.19 -9.23 18.33
C SER A 249 2.21 -9.04 19.46
N GLU A 250 1.48 -10.09 19.83
CA GLU A 250 0.45 -10.07 20.87
C GLU A 250 0.80 -11.02 22.01
N LYS A 251 0.29 -10.72 23.21
CA LYS A 251 0.48 -11.62 24.36
C LYS A 251 -0.29 -12.91 24.12
N ILE A 252 0.33 -14.04 24.45
CA ILE A 252 -0.36 -15.33 24.45
C ILE A 252 -1.38 -15.28 25.60
N GLU A 253 -2.66 -15.34 25.25
CA GLU A 253 -3.72 -15.54 26.23
C GLU A 253 -3.62 -16.97 26.76
N LYS A 254 -3.51 -17.11 28.11
CA LYS A 254 -3.40 -18.40 28.78
C LYS A 254 -4.77 -18.91 29.19
#